data_f05e672bc5b0f2044a1107ef28f50692
#
_entry.id   f05e672bc5b0f2044a1107ef28f50692
#
_cell.length_a   1.000
_cell.length_b   1.000
_cell.length_c   1.000
_cell.angle_alpha   90.00
_cell.angle_beta   90.00
_cell.angle_gamma   90.00
#
_symmetry.space_group_name_H-M   'P 1'
#
loop_
_entity.id
_entity.type
_entity.pdbx_description
1 polymer ?
#
loop_
_entity_poly.entity_id
_entity_poly.type
_entity_poly.pdbx_seq_one_letter_code
_entity_poly.pdbx_strand_id
1 'polypeptide(L)'
;MMSKIDLIKFTDKKDSYELMYKWCSQEFIYEWFEQRKLSYEEIENKYKNKLLANQQQLFFINYNDNKIGFVQIYKYDDKKSESLKKYDSIYEYDIFIGESEYLLREIGTKVVNYINNYIYENYLCDCIVLRPFKRNKRAIKCYEKSGFEIVDEYIETDTLGNKEKMIVLLNRLDRWTFGIDVARLVNLVLEGKKTATTSLYELDNISKVGDISILTDLKDNTVCLIKTINVVITEFKNITWDLAKLEGEDKSLNEWKKNHMNFFKKIDPNFNENTKVIFEVFEVIKKCK
;
A
#
# COMPACT_ATOMS: atom_id res chain seq x y z
N MET A 1 17.01 -0.31 15.85
CA MET A 1 16.53 0.89 15.10
C MET A 1 15.57 0.43 14.04
N MET A 2 14.41 1.09 13.90
CA MET A 2 13.53 0.83 12.76
C MET A 2 14.23 1.25 11.48
N SER A 3 14.17 0.42 10.44
CA SER A 3 14.72 0.75 9.13
C SER A 3 13.92 1.90 8.52
N LYS A 4 14.62 2.98 8.12
CA LYS A 4 14.01 4.15 7.49
C LYS A 4 14.02 4.00 5.98
N ILE A 5 12.86 4.15 5.36
CA ILE A 5 12.70 4.18 3.90
C ILE A 5 12.16 5.56 3.53
N ASP A 6 12.73 6.18 2.49
CA ASP A 6 12.28 7.46 1.94
C ASP A 6 12.36 7.41 0.41
N LEU A 7 11.55 8.23 -0.28
CA LEU A 7 11.64 8.49 -1.71
C LEU A 7 12.30 9.85 -1.95
N ILE A 8 13.47 9.86 -2.58
CA ILE A 8 14.20 11.07 -2.95
C ILE A 8 13.93 11.38 -4.42
N LYS A 9 13.35 12.53 -4.71
CA LYS A 9 13.00 12.91 -6.07
C LYS A 9 14.23 12.87 -6.99
N PHE A 10 14.07 12.21 -8.13
CA PHE A 10 15.07 12.22 -9.20
C PHE A 10 15.16 13.64 -9.78
N THR A 11 16.36 14.11 -10.04
CA THR A 11 16.59 15.48 -10.55
C THR A 11 17.48 15.46 -11.80
N ASP A 12 17.34 16.49 -12.66
CA ASP A 12 18.20 16.71 -13.83
C ASP A 12 19.60 17.15 -13.38
N LYS A 13 20.37 16.20 -12.86
CA LYS A 13 21.75 16.41 -12.41
C LYS A 13 22.63 15.25 -12.85
N LYS A 14 23.89 15.53 -13.14
CA LYS A 14 24.88 14.54 -13.58
C LYS A 14 24.96 13.33 -12.65
N ASP A 15 25.02 13.56 -11.33
CA ASP A 15 25.10 12.49 -10.32
C ASP A 15 23.89 11.54 -10.38
N SER A 16 22.70 12.06 -10.76
CA SER A 16 21.50 11.22 -10.91
C SER A 16 21.65 10.25 -12.08
N TYR A 17 22.17 10.73 -13.21
CA TYR A 17 22.39 9.91 -14.40
C TYR A 17 23.55 8.94 -14.23
N GLU A 18 24.63 9.35 -13.57
CA GLU A 18 25.76 8.47 -13.24
C GLU A 18 25.32 7.28 -12.37
N LEU A 19 24.47 7.54 -11.36
CA LEU A 19 23.92 6.51 -10.49
C LEU A 19 22.98 5.56 -11.25
N MET A 20 22.11 6.09 -12.10
CA MET A 20 21.24 5.27 -12.96
C MET A 20 22.06 4.43 -13.94
N TYR A 21 23.09 5.01 -14.57
CA TYR A 21 23.97 4.27 -15.47
C TYR A 21 24.72 3.15 -14.75
N LYS A 22 25.25 3.42 -13.54
CA LYS A 22 25.87 2.39 -12.68
C LYS A 22 24.92 1.20 -12.51
N TRP A 23 23.67 1.46 -12.13
CA TRP A 23 22.69 0.41 -11.87
C TRP A 23 22.22 -0.30 -13.14
N CYS A 24 21.78 0.45 -14.15
CA CYS A 24 21.27 -0.11 -15.40
C CYS A 24 22.36 -0.81 -16.25
N SER A 25 23.64 -0.69 -15.89
CA SER A 25 24.71 -1.44 -16.51
C SER A 25 24.90 -2.85 -15.91
N GLN A 26 24.24 -3.17 -14.80
CA GLN A 26 24.33 -4.46 -14.13
C GLN A 26 23.33 -5.45 -14.74
N GLU A 27 23.77 -6.68 -15.02
CA GLU A 27 22.99 -7.71 -15.69
C GLU A 27 21.68 -8.03 -14.96
N PHE A 28 21.73 -8.17 -13.64
CA PHE A 28 20.56 -8.47 -12.82
C PHE A 28 19.52 -7.33 -12.78
N ILE A 29 19.83 -6.14 -13.36
CA ILE A 29 18.90 -5.03 -13.57
C ILE A 29 18.45 -4.98 -15.01
N TYR A 30 19.38 -4.88 -15.99
CA TYR A 30 18.97 -4.69 -17.38
C TYR A 30 18.22 -5.89 -17.95
N GLU A 31 18.42 -7.11 -17.46
CA GLU A 31 17.66 -8.29 -17.85
C GLU A 31 16.13 -8.08 -17.66
N TRP A 32 15.73 -7.35 -16.63
CA TRP A 32 14.33 -7.15 -16.27
C TRP A 32 13.78 -5.77 -16.62
N PHE A 33 14.63 -4.77 -16.70
CA PHE A 33 14.21 -3.38 -16.80
C PHE A 33 14.31 -2.82 -18.23
N GLU A 34 15.46 -3.00 -18.89
CA GLU A 34 15.69 -2.50 -20.25
C GLU A 34 15.90 -3.62 -21.28
N GLN A 35 16.11 -4.84 -20.81
CA GLN A 35 16.42 -6.04 -21.59
C GLN A 35 17.72 -5.96 -22.40
N ARG A 36 18.44 -4.87 -22.29
CA ARG A 36 19.79 -4.66 -22.84
C ARG A 36 20.56 -3.64 -22.02
N LYS A 37 21.84 -3.69 -22.14
CA LYS A 37 22.70 -2.65 -21.58
C LYS A 37 22.55 -1.36 -22.39
N LEU A 38 22.31 -0.24 -21.71
CA LEU A 38 22.28 1.10 -22.30
C LEU A 38 23.62 1.81 -22.11
N SER A 39 23.98 2.70 -23.03
CA SER A 39 25.07 3.65 -22.83
C SER A 39 24.69 4.75 -21.83
N TYR A 40 25.68 5.50 -21.35
CA TYR A 40 25.42 6.66 -20.47
C TYR A 40 24.53 7.69 -21.16
N GLU A 41 24.82 8.01 -22.43
CA GLU A 41 24.06 8.97 -23.22
C GLU A 41 22.59 8.54 -23.41
N GLU A 42 22.35 7.25 -23.66
CA GLU A 42 20.99 6.69 -23.74
C GLU A 42 20.22 6.83 -22.42
N ILE A 43 20.88 6.58 -21.28
CA ILE A 43 20.30 6.76 -19.94
C ILE A 43 19.97 8.24 -19.70
N GLU A 44 20.93 9.14 -19.94
CA GLU A 44 20.74 10.58 -19.75
C GLU A 44 19.55 11.07 -20.58
N ASN A 45 19.55 10.80 -21.89
CA ASN A 45 18.48 11.20 -22.80
C ASN A 45 17.12 10.62 -22.40
N LYS A 46 17.06 9.34 -22.03
CA LYS A 46 15.82 8.68 -21.60
C LYS A 46 15.20 9.37 -20.38
N TYR A 47 15.97 9.56 -19.32
CA TYR A 47 15.44 10.11 -18.06
C TYR A 47 15.21 11.62 -18.13
N LYS A 48 16.01 12.34 -18.93
CA LYS A 48 15.78 13.76 -19.23
C LYS A 48 14.45 13.97 -19.95
N ASN A 49 14.18 13.14 -20.98
CA ASN A 49 12.89 13.18 -21.68
C ASN A 49 11.72 12.84 -20.76
N LYS A 50 11.87 11.86 -19.85
CA LYS A 50 10.83 11.54 -18.83
C LYS A 50 10.57 12.71 -17.88
N LEU A 51 11.61 13.42 -17.45
CA LEU A 51 11.46 14.62 -16.62
C LEU A 51 10.73 15.73 -17.36
N LEU A 52 11.07 15.97 -18.63
CA LEU A 52 10.41 16.98 -19.47
C LEU A 52 8.94 16.64 -19.74
N ALA A 53 8.64 15.39 -20.03
CA ALA A 53 7.26 14.92 -20.26
C ALA A 53 6.35 15.03 -19.02
N ASN A 54 6.94 14.99 -17.83
CA ASN A 54 6.25 15.08 -16.52
C ASN A 54 5.02 14.15 -16.36
N GLN A 55 5.04 13.02 -17.06
CA GLN A 55 3.96 12.01 -17.00
C GLN A 55 4.21 10.94 -15.93
N GLN A 56 5.43 10.92 -15.40
CA GLN A 56 5.88 9.94 -14.40
C GLN A 56 6.56 10.65 -13.25
N GLN A 57 6.38 10.14 -12.05
CA GLN A 57 7.13 10.58 -10.89
C GLN A 57 8.34 9.66 -10.71
N LEU A 58 9.52 10.24 -10.72
CA LEU A 58 10.79 9.52 -10.67
C LEU A 58 11.46 9.71 -9.31
N PHE A 59 11.82 8.63 -8.63
CA PHE A 59 12.46 8.70 -7.32
C PHE A 59 13.62 7.70 -7.19
N PHE A 60 14.63 8.09 -6.44
CA PHE A 60 15.55 7.17 -5.81
C PHE A 60 14.95 6.61 -4.54
N ILE A 61 15.10 5.32 -4.33
CA ILE A 61 14.73 4.64 -3.09
C ILE A 61 15.89 4.80 -2.11
N ASN A 62 15.64 5.43 -0.99
CA ASN A 62 16.59 5.61 0.10
C ASN A 62 16.27 4.65 1.25
N TYR A 63 17.29 3.95 1.74
CA TYR A 63 17.19 3.03 2.87
C TYR A 63 18.31 3.30 3.86
N ASN A 64 17.95 3.76 5.07
CA ASN A 64 18.93 4.18 6.09
C ASN A 64 20.00 5.12 5.52
N ASP A 65 19.54 6.21 4.89
CA ASP A 65 20.36 7.28 4.27
C ASP A 65 21.24 6.85 3.07
N ASN A 66 21.05 5.63 2.55
CA ASN A 66 21.71 5.16 1.34
C ASN A 66 20.70 5.05 0.18
N LYS A 67 21.04 5.58 -0.99
CA LYS A 67 20.28 5.32 -2.22
C LYS A 67 20.55 3.89 -2.67
N ILE A 68 19.52 3.06 -2.67
CA ILE A 68 19.65 1.63 -2.96
C ILE A 68 18.94 1.18 -4.23
N GLY A 69 18.14 2.03 -4.84
CA GLY A 69 17.35 1.66 -6.02
C GLY A 69 16.57 2.83 -6.59
N PHE A 70 15.69 2.50 -7.50
CA PHE A 70 14.90 3.47 -8.26
C PHE A 70 13.45 2.99 -8.41
N VAL A 71 12.52 3.94 -8.45
CA VAL A 71 11.11 3.72 -8.76
C VAL A 71 10.59 4.85 -9.65
N GLN A 72 9.79 4.48 -10.65
CA GLN A 72 8.99 5.42 -11.43
C GLN A 72 7.51 5.09 -11.29
N ILE A 73 6.71 6.07 -10.88
CA ILE A 73 5.28 5.94 -10.60
C ILE A 73 4.50 6.71 -11.65
N TYR A 74 3.47 6.10 -12.21
CA TYR A 74 2.64 6.72 -13.25
C TYR A 74 1.21 6.21 -13.23
N LYS A 75 0.31 7.00 -13.84
CA LYS A 75 -1.07 6.56 -14.04
C LYS A 75 -1.10 5.49 -15.13
N TYR A 76 -1.79 4.40 -14.85
CA TYR A 76 -1.97 3.32 -15.81
C TYR A 76 -3.17 3.61 -16.72
N ASP A 77 -2.91 3.76 -18.02
CA ASP A 77 -3.96 4.08 -19.01
C ASP A 77 -4.22 2.92 -19.99
N ASP A 78 -3.43 1.83 -19.92
CA ASP A 78 -3.57 0.68 -20.80
C ASP A 78 -4.64 -0.29 -20.28
N LYS A 79 -5.78 -0.35 -20.97
CA LYS A 79 -6.92 -1.23 -20.62
C LYS A 79 -6.86 -2.60 -21.30
N LYS A 80 -5.69 -3.15 -21.54
CA LYS A 80 -5.53 -4.48 -22.18
C LYS A 80 -6.12 -5.63 -21.36
N SER A 81 -6.12 -5.52 -20.03
CA SER A 81 -6.67 -6.56 -19.16
C SER A 81 -8.15 -6.27 -18.84
N GLU A 82 -9.02 -7.25 -19.13
CA GLU A 82 -10.45 -7.16 -18.80
C GLU A 82 -10.68 -6.98 -17.28
N SER A 83 -9.84 -7.62 -16.46
CA SER A 83 -9.93 -7.55 -15.00
C SER A 83 -9.73 -6.13 -14.45
N LEU A 84 -9.10 -5.23 -15.23
CA LEU A 84 -8.81 -3.86 -14.83
C LEU A 84 -9.87 -2.83 -15.30
N LYS A 85 -10.75 -3.19 -16.22
CA LYS A 85 -11.73 -2.26 -16.83
C LYS A 85 -12.72 -1.65 -15.84
N LYS A 86 -12.94 -2.30 -14.71
CA LYS A 86 -13.86 -1.85 -13.66
C LYS A 86 -13.29 -0.75 -12.75
N TYR A 87 -12.01 -0.43 -12.87
CA TYR A 87 -11.35 0.60 -12.08
C TYR A 87 -11.15 1.87 -12.92
N ASP A 88 -11.43 3.02 -12.33
CA ASP A 88 -11.32 4.33 -13.01
C ASP A 88 -9.94 4.96 -12.86
N SER A 89 -9.31 4.74 -11.72
CA SER A 89 -8.01 5.30 -11.39
C SER A 89 -7.04 4.22 -10.96
N ILE A 90 -6.13 3.86 -11.86
CA ILE A 90 -5.12 2.83 -11.64
C ILE A 90 -3.74 3.48 -11.68
N TYR A 91 -2.88 3.11 -10.74
CA TYR A 91 -1.48 3.48 -10.76
C TYR A 91 -0.60 2.26 -10.99
N GLU A 92 0.51 2.47 -11.67
CA GLU A 92 1.55 1.48 -11.90
C GLU A 92 2.90 2.07 -11.53
N TYR A 93 3.83 1.21 -11.18
CA TYR A 93 5.22 1.62 -11.02
C TYR A 93 6.19 0.55 -11.49
N ASP A 94 7.33 1.00 -12.02
CA ASP A 94 8.49 0.15 -12.25
C ASP A 94 9.52 0.39 -11.17
N ILE A 95 10.10 -0.69 -10.66
CA ILE A 95 11.01 -0.67 -9.51
C ILE A 95 12.19 -1.60 -9.70
N PHE A 96 13.35 -1.18 -9.23
CA PHE A 96 14.47 -2.08 -8.97
C PHE A 96 15.29 -1.65 -7.76
N ILE A 97 15.93 -2.64 -7.11
CA ILE A 97 17.01 -2.42 -6.14
C ILE A 97 18.33 -2.53 -6.90
N GLY A 98 19.07 -1.42 -6.97
CA GLY A 98 20.29 -1.28 -7.76
C GLY A 98 21.57 -1.74 -7.03
N GLU A 99 21.53 -1.79 -5.71
CA GLU A 99 22.67 -2.24 -4.90
C GLU A 99 22.47 -3.69 -4.46
N SER A 100 23.33 -4.60 -4.94
CA SER A 100 23.18 -6.05 -4.77
C SER A 100 23.19 -6.52 -3.32
N GLU A 101 23.88 -5.79 -2.45
CA GLU A 101 23.97 -6.08 -1.02
C GLU A 101 22.62 -5.97 -0.26
N TYR A 102 21.63 -5.29 -0.86
CA TYR A 102 20.28 -5.16 -0.29
C TYR A 102 19.29 -6.20 -0.86
N LEU A 103 19.75 -7.05 -1.78
CA LEU A 103 18.92 -8.13 -2.32
C LEU A 103 18.79 -9.29 -1.33
N LEU A 104 17.67 -10.04 -1.40
CA LEU A 104 17.39 -11.25 -0.60
C LEU A 104 17.34 -11.04 0.94
N ARG A 105 17.17 -9.80 1.40
CA ARG A 105 17.11 -9.43 2.83
C ARG A 105 15.72 -8.92 3.24
N GLU A 106 14.67 -9.30 2.54
CA GLU A 106 13.29 -8.80 2.73
C GLU A 106 13.11 -7.29 2.57
N ILE A 107 14.18 -6.58 2.18
CA ILE A 107 14.15 -5.13 1.96
C ILE A 107 13.22 -4.80 0.80
N GLY A 108 13.21 -5.60 -0.27
CA GLY A 108 12.31 -5.43 -1.41
C GLY A 108 10.84 -5.36 -1.00
N THR A 109 10.38 -6.28 -0.14
CA THR A 109 9.00 -6.28 0.37
C THR A 109 8.70 -5.03 1.19
N LYS A 110 9.63 -4.60 2.05
CA LYS A 110 9.46 -3.35 2.82
C LYS A 110 9.36 -2.12 1.91
N VAL A 111 10.20 -2.07 0.87
CA VAL A 111 10.20 -0.97 -0.11
C VAL A 111 8.90 -0.97 -0.91
N VAL A 112 8.43 -2.12 -1.38
CA VAL A 112 7.16 -2.26 -2.11
C VAL A 112 5.99 -1.78 -1.25
N ASN A 113 5.91 -2.21 0.02
CA ASN A 113 4.87 -1.76 0.95
C ASN A 113 4.93 -0.24 1.18
N TYR A 114 6.14 0.32 1.32
CA TYR A 114 6.31 1.76 1.45
C TYR A 114 5.81 2.52 0.22
N ILE A 115 6.12 2.04 -0.99
CA ILE A 115 5.68 2.65 -2.25
C ILE A 115 4.16 2.55 -2.40
N ASN A 116 3.55 1.40 -2.07
CA ASN A 116 2.11 1.24 -2.09
C ASN A 116 1.43 2.28 -1.19
N ASN A 117 1.89 2.40 0.06
CA ASN A 117 1.35 3.40 0.99
C ASN A 117 1.55 4.81 0.46
N TYR A 118 2.76 5.14 -0.07
CA TYR A 118 3.03 6.43 -0.69
C TYR A 118 2.03 6.75 -1.81
N ILE A 119 1.71 5.77 -2.67
CA ILE A 119 0.76 5.97 -3.76
C ILE A 119 -0.65 6.24 -3.21
N TYR A 120 -1.14 5.44 -2.27
CA TYR A 120 -2.47 5.64 -1.69
C TYR A 120 -2.59 6.95 -0.90
N GLU A 121 -1.55 7.36 -0.18
CA GLU A 121 -1.53 8.63 0.56
C GLU A 121 -1.56 9.85 -0.38
N ASN A 122 -0.83 9.80 -1.50
CA ASN A 122 -0.61 10.97 -2.37
C ASN A 122 -1.55 11.03 -3.58
N TYR A 123 -2.08 9.90 -4.05
CA TYR A 123 -2.95 9.84 -5.22
C TYR A 123 -4.30 9.23 -4.87
N LEU A 124 -5.35 9.69 -5.57
CA LEU A 124 -6.64 9.01 -5.56
C LEU A 124 -6.57 7.89 -6.58
N CYS A 125 -6.39 6.66 -6.09
CA CYS A 125 -6.40 5.49 -6.96
C CYS A 125 -7.24 4.37 -6.35
N ASP A 126 -7.88 3.60 -7.23
CA ASP A 126 -8.69 2.45 -6.85
C ASP A 126 -7.80 1.24 -6.56
N CYS A 127 -6.71 1.12 -7.30
CA CYS A 127 -5.77 0.02 -7.16
C CYS A 127 -4.40 0.35 -7.78
N ILE A 128 -3.42 -0.46 -7.41
CA ILE A 128 -2.07 -0.45 -7.96
C ILE A 128 -1.88 -1.73 -8.77
N VAL A 129 -1.28 -1.61 -9.95
CA VAL A 129 -0.98 -2.73 -10.85
C VAL A 129 0.52 -2.86 -11.05
N LEU A 130 1.01 -4.08 -11.12
CA LEU A 130 2.37 -4.42 -11.53
C LEU A 130 2.34 -5.50 -12.60
N ARG A 131 3.23 -5.38 -13.59
CA ARG A 131 3.24 -6.29 -14.76
C ARG A 131 4.63 -6.89 -15.01
N PRO A 132 5.15 -7.73 -14.10
CA PRO A 132 6.43 -8.38 -14.31
C PRO A 132 6.35 -9.49 -15.39
N PHE A 133 7.49 -9.81 -15.98
CA PHE A 133 7.66 -11.04 -16.75
C PHE A 133 7.31 -12.27 -15.89
N LYS A 134 6.54 -13.23 -16.43
CA LYS A 134 6.17 -14.48 -15.73
C LYS A 134 7.40 -15.28 -15.25
N ARG A 135 8.53 -15.13 -15.93
CA ARG A 135 9.80 -15.77 -15.56
C ARG A 135 10.50 -15.08 -14.38
N ASN A 136 10.14 -13.84 -14.03
CA ASN A 136 10.71 -13.11 -12.88
C ASN A 136 10.05 -13.54 -11.55
N LYS A 137 10.26 -14.81 -11.18
CA LYS A 137 9.66 -15.40 -9.97
C LYS A 137 10.02 -14.66 -8.68
N ARG A 138 11.21 -14.03 -8.65
CA ARG A 138 11.66 -13.25 -7.48
C ARG A 138 10.80 -12.01 -7.27
N ALA A 139 10.54 -11.24 -8.33
CA ALA A 139 9.70 -10.06 -8.26
C ALA A 139 8.25 -10.44 -7.91
N ILE A 140 7.67 -11.44 -8.61
CA ILE A 140 6.30 -11.93 -8.35
C ILE A 140 6.13 -12.31 -6.88
N LYS A 141 7.04 -13.13 -6.32
CA LYS A 141 6.99 -13.54 -4.92
C LYS A 141 7.13 -12.36 -3.94
N CYS A 142 7.91 -11.34 -4.29
CA CYS A 142 8.03 -10.11 -3.51
C CYS A 142 6.70 -9.34 -3.50
N TYR A 143 6.05 -9.21 -4.65
CA TYR A 143 4.77 -8.52 -4.79
C TYR A 143 3.64 -9.26 -4.09
N GLU A 144 3.55 -10.59 -4.22
CA GLU A 144 2.57 -11.41 -3.48
C GLU A 144 2.71 -11.23 -1.96
N LYS A 145 3.95 -11.21 -1.44
CA LYS A 145 4.22 -10.92 -0.02
C LYS A 145 3.82 -9.48 0.40
N SER A 146 3.66 -8.60 -0.56
CA SER A 146 3.25 -7.20 -0.36
C SER A 146 1.76 -6.97 -0.66
N GLY A 147 0.95 -8.05 -0.67
CA GLY A 147 -0.49 -7.97 -0.82
C GLY A 147 -0.98 -7.82 -2.27
N PHE A 148 -0.15 -8.14 -3.25
CA PHE A 148 -0.60 -8.21 -4.64
C PHE A 148 -1.15 -9.61 -4.95
N GLU A 149 -2.26 -9.66 -5.69
CA GLU A 149 -2.89 -10.87 -6.20
C GLU A 149 -2.72 -10.96 -7.72
N ILE A 150 -2.43 -12.17 -8.25
CA ILE A 150 -2.41 -12.39 -9.70
C ILE A 150 -3.85 -12.40 -10.20
N VAL A 151 -4.17 -11.49 -11.12
CA VAL A 151 -5.54 -11.35 -11.67
C VAL A 151 -5.64 -11.66 -13.14
N ASP A 152 -4.53 -11.64 -13.87
CA ASP A 152 -4.51 -11.92 -15.31
C ASP A 152 -3.11 -12.29 -15.81
N GLU A 153 -3.02 -12.80 -17.04
CA GLU A 153 -1.76 -12.95 -17.77
C GLU A 153 -1.98 -12.66 -19.27
N TYR A 154 -0.98 -12.11 -19.92
CA TYR A 154 -1.03 -11.83 -21.36
C TYR A 154 0.36 -11.99 -21.99
N ILE A 155 0.39 -11.95 -23.34
CA ILE A 155 1.64 -11.99 -24.10
C ILE A 155 1.94 -10.59 -24.61
N GLU A 156 3.15 -10.11 -24.35
CA GLU A 156 3.69 -8.87 -24.87
C GLU A 156 4.92 -9.13 -25.73
N THR A 157 5.18 -8.27 -26.70
CA THR A 157 6.43 -8.29 -27.45
C THR A 157 7.41 -7.38 -26.74
N ASP A 158 8.54 -7.94 -26.31
CA ASP A 158 9.59 -7.20 -25.63
C ASP A 158 10.35 -6.23 -26.55
N THR A 159 11.27 -5.47 -26.02
CA THR A 159 12.07 -4.49 -26.78
C THR A 159 12.99 -5.11 -27.83
N LEU A 160 13.23 -6.42 -27.74
CA LEU A 160 14.05 -7.21 -28.67
C LEU A 160 13.21 -7.96 -29.71
N GLY A 161 11.87 -7.82 -29.66
CA GLY A 161 10.94 -8.49 -30.56
C GLY A 161 10.52 -9.89 -30.14
N ASN A 162 10.91 -10.38 -28.95
CA ASN A 162 10.52 -11.68 -28.43
C ASN A 162 9.13 -11.61 -27.79
N LYS A 163 8.39 -12.72 -27.88
CA LYS A 163 7.10 -12.86 -27.18
C LYS A 163 7.34 -13.31 -25.74
N GLU A 164 7.00 -12.46 -24.79
CA GLU A 164 7.13 -12.72 -23.35
C GLU A 164 5.76 -12.83 -22.69
N LYS A 165 5.65 -13.76 -21.72
CA LYS A 165 4.46 -13.85 -20.87
C LYS A 165 4.58 -12.89 -19.71
N MET A 166 3.59 -12.02 -19.58
CA MET A 166 3.43 -11.06 -18.49
C MET A 166 2.39 -11.55 -17.48
N ILE A 167 2.58 -11.23 -16.23
CA ILE A 167 1.59 -11.42 -15.16
C ILE A 167 1.02 -10.06 -14.78
N VAL A 168 -0.28 -9.98 -14.62
CA VAL A 168 -0.95 -8.80 -14.06
C VAL A 168 -1.19 -9.05 -12.57
N LEU A 169 -0.53 -8.28 -11.73
CA LEU A 169 -0.69 -8.30 -10.28
C LEU A 169 -1.44 -7.06 -9.85
N LEU A 170 -2.43 -7.22 -8.97
CA LEU A 170 -3.29 -6.16 -8.46
C LEU A 170 -3.16 -6.05 -6.96
N ASN A 171 -2.91 -4.83 -6.46
CA ASN A 171 -3.05 -4.47 -5.06
C ASN A 171 -4.19 -3.46 -4.90
N ARG A 172 -5.02 -3.66 -3.89
CA ARG A 172 -6.12 -2.77 -3.54
C ARG A 172 -6.25 -2.69 -2.03
N LEU A 173 -6.78 -1.57 -1.56
CA LEU A 173 -7.04 -1.39 -0.15
C LEU A 173 -8.26 -2.19 0.31
N ASP A 174 -8.19 -2.72 1.53
CA ASP A 174 -9.34 -3.30 2.19
C ASP A 174 -10.41 -2.24 2.40
N ARG A 175 -11.67 -2.65 2.22
CA ARG A 175 -12.86 -1.80 2.37
C ARG A 175 -13.71 -2.34 3.51
N TRP A 176 -14.14 -1.46 4.38
CA TRP A 176 -14.96 -1.87 5.52
C TRP A 176 -15.91 -0.75 5.96
N THR A 177 -16.95 -1.12 6.67
CA THR A 177 -17.90 -0.20 7.28
C THR A 177 -18.23 -0.62 8.70
N PHE A 178 -18.80 0.26 9.50
CA PHE A 178 -19.25 -0.08 10.85
C PHE A 178 -20.44 -1.03 10.82
N GLY A 179 -20.50 -1.96 11.78
CA GLY A 179 -21.58 -2.95 11.89
C GLY A 179 -22.88 -2.38 12.50
N ILE A 180 -22.87 -1.13 12.99
CA ILE A 180 -24.01 -0.48 13.65
C ILE A 180 -23.92 1.04 13.43
N ASP A 181 -25.06 1.72 13.34
CA ASP A 181 -25.20 3.19 13.31
C ASP A 181 -24.18 3.90 12.39
N VAL A 182 -24.01 3.35 11.19
CA VAL A 182 -22.94 3.72 10.25
C VAL A 182 -22.89 5.22 10.00
N ALA A 183 -24.05 5.85 9.78
CA ALA A 183 -24.07 7.29 9.46
C ALA A 183 -23.50 8.15 10.61
N ARG A 184 -23.83 7.83 11.87
CA ARG A 184 -23.33 8.55 13.04
C ARG A 184 -21.84 8.29 13.23
N LEU A 185 -21.40 7.03 13.15
CA LEU A 185 -20.00 6.65 13.39
C LEU A 185 -19.08 7.23 12.31
N VAL A 186 -19.49 7.19 11.05
CA VAL A 186 -18.80 7.83 9.93
C VAL A 186 -18.64 9.35 10.18
N ASN A 187 -19.69 10.02 10.64
CA ASN A 187 -19.61 11.45 10.97
C ASN A 187 -18.62 11.73 12.11
N LEU A 188 -18.60 10.89 13.15
CA LEU A 188 -17.62 11.02 14.26
C LEU A 188 -16.18 10.87 13.75
N VAL A 189 -15.92 9.95 12.80
CA VAL A 189 -14.61 9.80 12.15
C VAL A 189 -14.26 11.07 11.36
N LEU A 190 -15.18 11.57 10.53
CA LEU A 190 -14.94 12.78 9.72
C LEU A 190 -14.74 14.03 10.57
N GLU A 191 -15.36 14.10 11.76
CA GLU A 191 -15.17 15.16 12.75
C GLU A 191 -13.88 14.99 13.58
N GLY A 192 -13.17 13.88 13.44
CA GLY A 192 -11.99 13.54 14.22
C GLY A 192 -12.27 13.18 15.69
N LYS A 193 -13.53 12.90 16.02
CA LYS A 193 -13.96 12.49 17.37
C LYS A 193 -13.76 10.99 17.59
N LYS A 194 -13.97 10.18 16.55
CA LYS A 194 -13.71 8.74 16.56
C LYS A 194 -12.39 8.46 15.84
N THR A 195 -11.40 8.04 16.61
CA THR A 195 -10.04 7.73 16.15
C THR A 195 -9.63 6.29 16.50
N ALA A 196 -10.57 5.48 16.98
CA ALA A 196 -10.36 4.07 17.24
C ALA A 196 -11.64 3.27 16.99
N THR A 197 -11.48 1.96 16.87
CA THR A 197 -12.58 0.98 16.77
C THR A 197 -12.21 -0.32 17.48
N THR A 198 -13.22 -1.01 18.00
CA THR A 198 -13.04 -2.32 18.62
C THR A 198 -13.75 -3.39 17.78
N SER A 199 -13.06 -4.50 17.51
CA SER A 199 -13.60 -5.67 16.82
C SER A 199 -13.35 -6.96 17.61
N LEU A 200 -14.06 -8.03 17.25
CA LEU A 200 -13.76 -9.36 17.75
C LEU A 200 -12.39 -9.82 17.26
N TYR A 201 -11.70 -10.60 18.09
CA TYR A 201 -10.40 -11.15 17.72
C TYR A 201 -10.55 -12.26 16.70
N GLU A 202 -10.02 -12.05 15.50
CA GLU A 202 -9.90 -13.02 14.42
C GLU A 202 -8.45 -13.07 13.96
N LEU A 203 -7.82 -14.26 13.99
CA LEU A 203 -6.38 -14.43 13.69
C LEU A 203 -5.98 -13.92 12.30
N ASP A 204 -6.86 -14.10 11.31
CA ASP A 204 -6.57 -13.79 9.91
C ASP A 204 -6.93 -12.34 9.52
N ASN A 205 -7.46 -11.55 10.48
CA ASN A 205 -7.98 -10.20 10.23
C ASN A 205 -7.41 -9.15 11.19
N ILE A 206 -6.11 -9.22 11.46
CA ILE A 206 -5.43 -8.27 12.35
C ILE A 206 -4.71 -7.22 11.52
N SER A 207 -5.18 -5.98 11.56
CA SER A 207 -4.49 -4.83 10.98
C SER A 207 -3.11 -4.65 11.61
N LYS A 208 -2.15 -4.19 10.81
CA LYS A 208 -0.80 -3.84 11.27
C LYS A 208 -0.62 -2.33 11.30
N VAL A 209 0.22 -1.87 12.21
CA VAL A 209 0.61 -0.46 12.22
C VAL A 209 1.20 -0.06 10.87
N GLY A 210 0.61 0.97 10.25
CA GLY A 210 0.96 1.44 8.92
C GLY A 210 0.02 0.95 7.81
N ASP A 211 -0.86 -0.01 8.06
CA ASP A 211 -1.85 -0.45 7.07
C ASP A 211 -2.82 0.68 6.75
N ILE A 212 -3.18 0.79 5.47
CA ILE A 212 -4.17 1.73 4.97
C ILE A 212 -5.39 0.95 4.53
N SER A 213 -6.58 1.46 4.87
CA SER A 213 -7.86 0.88 4.46
C SER A 213 -8.88 1.98 4.13
N ILE A 214 -9.98 1.58 3.49
CA ILE A 214 -11.05 2.46 3.08
C ILE A 214 -12.23 2.27 4.02
N LEU A 215 -12.61 3.34 4.73
CA LEU A 215 -13.89 3.40 5.41
C LEU A 215 -14.99 3.75 4.41
N THR A 216 -16.07 2.97 4.39
CA THR A 216 -17.21 3.15 3.49
C THR A 216 -18.50 3.48 4.24
N ASP A 217 -19.48 4.02 3.51
CA ASP A 217 -20.86 4.12 3.98
C ASP A 217 -21.65 2.82 3.70
N LEU A 218 -22.94 2.81 4.07
CA LEU A 218 -23.85 1.67 3.84
C LEU A 218 -24.06 1.31 2.36
N LYS A 219 -23.72 2.20 1.43
CA LYS A 219 -23.84 1.98 -0.01
C LYS A 219 -22.50 1.62 -0.65
N ASP A 220 -21.50 1.32 0.17
CA ASP A 220 -20.11 1.08 -0.23
C ASP A 220 -19.43 2.28 -0.92
N ASN A 221 -19.95 3.50 -0.73
CA ASN A 221 -19.23 4.68 -1.20
C ASN A 221 -18.03 4.95 -0.29
N THR A 222 -16.89 5.30 -0.89
CA THR A 222 -15.68 5.68 -0.15
C THR A 222 -15.92 6.95 0.64
N VAL A 223 -15.73 6.89 1.96
CA VAL A 223 -15.84 8.04 2.86
C VAL A 223 -14.48 8.67 3.10
N CYS A 224 -13.53 7.89 3.53
CA CYS A 224 -12.17 8.33 3.78
C CYS A 224 -11.18 7.16 3.74
N LEU A 225 -9.90 7.50 3.59
CA LEU A 225 -8.80 6.58 3.83
C LEU A 225 -8.33 6.78 5.27
N ILE A 226 -8.15 5.68 5.96
CA ILE A 226 -7.60 5.64 7.31
C ILE A 226 -6.29 4.87 7.32
N LYS A 227 -5.41 5.23 8.26
CA LYS A 227 -4.15 4.54 8.52
C LYS A 227 -4.12 4.06 9.94
N THR A 228 -3.86 2.78 10.14
CA THR A 228 -3.69 2.18 11.47
C THR A 228 -2.42 2.70 12.11
N ILE A 229 -2.52 3.29 13.30
CA ILE A 229 -1.38 3.85 14.04
C ILE A 229 -1.04 3.06 15.30
N ASN A 230 -1.98 2.28 15.82
CA ASN A 230 -1.74 1.37 16.94
C ASN A 230 -2.76 0.23 16.95
N VAL A 231 -2.35 -0.95 17.42
CA VAL A 231 -3.21 -2.13 17.57
C VAL A 231 -2.97 -2.75 18.94
N VAL A 232 -4.02 -2.91 19.73
CA VAL A 232 -3.99 -3.54 21.05
C VAL A 232 -4.88 -4.78 21.04
N ILE A 233 -4.31 -5.95 21.28
CA ILE A 233 -5.06 -7.21 21.45
C ILE A 233 -5.14 -7.51 22.93
N THR A 234 -6.34 -7.55 23.47
CA THR A 234 -6.54 -7.76 24.91
C THR A 234 -7.90 -8.41 25.21
N GLU A 235 -8.13 -8.82 26.45
CA GLU A 235 -9.48 -9.21 26.88
C GLU A 235 -10.36 -7.97 27.04
N PHE A 236 -11.64 -8.07 26.70
CA PHE A 236 -12.60 -6.97 26.71
C PHE A 236 -12.63 -6.23 28.07
N LYS A 237 -12.53 -6.95 29.21
CA LYS A 237 -12.51 -6.35 30.55
C LYS A 237 -11.34 -5.37 30.76
N ASN A 238 -10.21 -5.58 30.05
CA ASN A 238 -8.98 -4.80 30.23
C ASN A 238 -8.98 -3.49 29.41
N ILE A 239 -9.99 -3.23 28.59
CA ILE A 239 -10.13 -1.93 27.93
C ILE A 239 -10.33 -0.85 28.97
N THR A 240 -9.45 0.14 28.98
CA THR A 240 -9.47 1.30 29.89
C THR A 240 -10.28 2.45 29.29
N TRP A 241 -10.63 3.45 30.13
CA TRP A 241 -11.27 4.66 29.61
C TRP A 241 -10.36 5.43 28.65
N ASP A 242 -9.05 5.43 28.87
CA ASP A 242 -8.11 6.11 27.98
C ASP A 242 -8.10 5.55 26.56
N LEU A 243 -8.40 4.26 26.40
CA LEU A 243 -8.64 3.64 25.10
C LEU A 243 -10.07 3.93 24.63
N ALA A 244 -11.08 3.53 25.40
CA ALA A 244 -12.49 3.60 25.02
C ALA A 244 -12.93 5.01 24.57
N LYS A 245 -12.42 6.07 25.20
CA LYS A 245 -12.73 7.45 24.84
C LYS A 245 -12.29 7.86 23.42
N LEU A 246 -11.31 7.12 22.82
CA LEU A 246 -10.85 7.36 21.45
C LEU A 246 -11.91 6.96 20.41
N GLU A 247 -12.86 6.13 20.79
CA GLU A 247 -13.99 5.81 19.90
C GLU A 247 -15.01 6.95 19.81
N GLY A 248 -15.02 7.88 20.78
CA GLY A 248 -15.82 9.11 20.71
C GLY A 248 -17.34 8.92 20.78
N GLU A 249 -17.79 7.71 21.14
CA GLU A 249 -19.21 7.32 21.08
C GLU A 249 -19.93 7.51 22.40
N ASP A 250 -19.24 7.29 23.51
CA ASP A 250 -19.79 7.18 24.85
C ASP A 250 -19.15 8.20 25.79
N LYS A 251 -19.84 8.45 26.93
CA LYS A 251 -19.42 9.46 27.92
C LYS A 251 -18.64 8.85 29.10
N SER A 252 -18.62 7.52 29.21
CA SER A 252 -17.94 6.80 30.27
C SER A 252 -17.57 5.38 29.87
N LEU A 253 -16.60 4.79 30.56
CA LEU A 253 -16.22 3.39 30.38
C LEU A 253 -17.38 2.42 30.61
N ASN A 254 -18.24 2.69 31.59
CA ASN A 254 -19.39 1.84 31.88
C ASN A 254 -20.42 1.86 30.74
N GLU A 255 -20.67 3.01 30.14
CA GLU A 255 -21.55 3.17 29.00
C GLU A 255 -20.97 2.45 27.79
N TRP A 256 -19.69 2.66 27.48
CA TRP A 256 -18.95 2.00 26.43
C TRP A 256 -19.01 0.47 26.58
N LYS A 257 -18.66 -0.06 27.75
CA LYS A 257 -18.71 -1.50 28.01
C LYS A 257 -20.12 -2.07 27.83
N LYS A 258 -21.14 -1.38 28.30
CA LYS A 258 -22.54 -1.80 28.14
C LYS A 258 -22.94 -1.87 26.67
N ASN A 259 -22.63 -0.85 25.91
CA ASN A 259 -22.99 -0.75 24.49
C ASN A 259 -22.26 -1.79 23.66
N HIS A 260 -20.96 -1.93 23.84
CA HIS A 260 -20.13 -2.92 23.13
C HIS A 260 -20.49 -4.37 23.54
N MET A 261 -20.77 -4.64 24.81
CA MET A 261 -21.25 -5.96 25.27
C MET A 261 -22.56 -6.33 24.57
N ASN A 262 -23.50 -5.39 24.47
CA ASN A 262 -24.78 -5.60 23.78
C ASN A 262 -24.60 -5.82 22.28
N PHE A 263 -23.67 -5.11 21.66
CA PHE A 263 -23.37 -5.25 20.24
C PHE A 263 -22.69 -6.60 19.95
N PHE A 264 -21.62 -6.94 20.64
CA PHE A 264 -20.88 -8.16 20.40
C PHE A 264 -21.68 -9.44 20.72
N LYS A 265 -22.55 -9.42 21.73
CA LYS A 265 -23.46 -10.54 22.00
C LYS A 265 -24.48 -10.84 20.91
N LYS A 266 -24.77 -9.87 20.03
CA LYS A 266 -25.61 -10.13 18.84
C LYS A 266 -24.84 -10.86 17.75
N ILE A 267 -23.50 -10.71 17.72
CA ILE A 267 -22.60 -11.35 16.74
C ILE A 267 -22.16 -12.72 17.27
N ASP A 268 -21.70 -12.76 18.53
CA ASP A 268 -21.30 -13.98 19.24
C ASP A 268 -22.06 -14.09 20.58
N PRO A 269 -23.06 -14.98 20.70
CA PRO A 269 -23.80 -15.17 21.94
C PRO A 269 -22.93 -15.56 23.15
N ASN A 270 -21.72 -16.11 22.92
CA ASN A 270 -20.79 -16.50 23.97
C ASN A 270 -19.88 -15.35 24.42
N PHE A 271 -19.96 -14.19 23.78
CA PHE A 271 -19.14 -13.04 24.12
C PHE A 271 -19.30 -12.67 25.61
N ASN A 272 -18.17 -12.47 26.26
CA ASN A 272 -18.11 -12.12 27.68
C ASN A 272 -16.86 -11.24 27.97
N GLU A 273 -16.69 -10.84 29.23
CA GLU A 273 -15.60 -9.95 29.63
C GLU A 273 -14.18 -10.51 29.40
N ASN A 274 -14.02 -11.84 29.29
CA ASN A 274 -12.73 -12.49 29.01
C ASN A 274 -12.52 -12.73 27.51
N THR A 275 -13.49 -12.42 26.64
CA THR A 275 -13.35 -12.57 25.22
C THR A 275 -12.28 -11.59 24.72
N LYS A 276 -11.36 -12.10 23.87
CA LYS A 276 -10.34 -11.26 23.23
C LYS A 276 -10.96 -10.34 22.19
N VAL A 277 -10.49 -9.12 22.18
CA VAL A 277 -10.85 -8.08 21.20
C VAL A 277 -9.60 -7.45 20.63
N ILE A 278 -9.75 -6.88 19.43
CA ILE A 278 -8.76 -6.03 18.79
C ILE A 278 -9.24 -4.60 18.98
N PHE A 279 -8.43 -3.77 19.60
CA PHE A 279 -8.63 -2.32 19.68
C PHE A 279 -7.66 -1.66 18.73
N GLU A 280 -8.18 -1.07 17.66
CA GLU A 280 -7.40 -0.43 16.62
C GLU A 280 -7.52 1.08 16.72
N VAL A 281 -6.38 1.77 16.79
CA VAL A 281 -6.31 3.23 16.72
C VAL A 281 -5.87 3.63 15.33
N PHE A 282 -6.55 4.59 14.72
CA PHE A 282 -6.31 5.05 13.36
C PHE A 282 -6.34 6.58 13.24
N GLU A 283 -5.77 7.07 12.16
CA GLU A 283 -5.90 8.45 11.71
C GLU A 283 -6.54 8.52 10.32
N VAL A 284 -7.30 9.59 10.05
CA VAL A 284 -7.81 9.89 8.72
C VAL A 284 -6.71 10.57 7.92
N ILE A 285 -6.20 9.88 6.90
CA ILE A 285 -5.15 10.43 6.02
C ILE A 285 -5.72 11.15 4.80
N LYS A 286 -6.96 10.83 4.42
CA LYS A 286 -7.63 11.46 3.28
C LYS A 286 -9.15 11.38 3.41
N LYS A 287 -9.83 12.51 3.30
CA LYS A 287 -11.30 12.56 3.19
C LYS A 287 -11.69 12.52 1.72
N CYS A 288 -12.63 11.63 1.38
CA CYS A 288 -13.23 11.52 0.06
C CYS A 288 -14.66 12.04 0.17
N LYS A 289 -15.07 12.85 -0.76
CA LYS A 289 -16.44 13.40 -0.76
C LYS A 289 -17.39 12.41 -1.40
#